data_2569b18848fc3eee9d2a4d72567c8def
#
_entry.id   2569b18848fc3eee9d2a4d72567c8def
#
_cell.length_a   1.000
_cell.length_b   1.000
_cell.length_c   1.000
_cell.angle_alpha   90.00
_cell.angle_beta   90.00
_cell.angle_gamma   90.00
#
_symmetry.space_group_name_H-M   'P 1'
#
loop_
_entity.id
_entity.type
_entity.pdbx_description
1 polymer ?
#
loop_
_entity_poly.entity_id
_entity_poly.type
_entity_poly.pdbx_seq_one_letter_code
_entity_poly.pdbx_strand_id
1 'polypeptide(L)'
;MRIIAPSVLSADFGHLADDLEMINRSEADWLHVDVMDGTFVPNISFGFPLMKPFKQYCTKPLDVHLMIVHPEKYVERFCDAGAWSVGFHLEAVEDPLPILEMIRKKGVRTCLTINPDIDVKRLVPYLEEVDMVLLMSVFAGFGGQKFIPETISKIRYIREEIDRRGLKTLIEIDGGVNTGNAAALFAAGADALVAGSAVFGAEDPIEAIRRMKE
;
A
#
# COMPACT_ATOMS: atom_id res chain seq x y z
N MET A 1 -11.96 -9.14 -6.32
CA MET A 1 -10.66 -9.83 -6.21
C MET A 1 -10.18 -9.65 -4.78
N ARG A 2 -9.50 -10.63 -4.17
CA ARG A 2 -8.98 -10.47 -2.79
C ARG A 2 -7.45 -10.53 -2.85
N ILE A 3 -6.84 -9.37 -2.75
CA ILE A 3 -5.39 -9.18 -2.85
C ILE A 3 -4.83 -9.00 -1.44
N ILE A 4 -3.75 -9.71 -1.11
CA ILE A 4 -2.99 -9.52 0.13
C ILE A 4 -1.58 -9.07 -0.24
N ALA A 5 -1.16 -7.95 0.33
CA ALA A 5 0.14 -7.31 0.17
C ALA A 5 0.86 -7.24 1.54
N PRO A 6 1.69 -8.24 1.90
CA PRO A 6 2.48 -8.14 3.11
C PRO A 6 3.41 -6.93 3.08
N SER A 7 3.38 -6.08 4.16
CA SER A 7 4.30 -4.96 4.29
C SER A 7 5.65 -5.43 4.84
N VAL A 8 6.69 -5.28 4.02
CA VAL A 8 8.07 -5.63 4.39
C VAL A 8 8.63 -4.77 5.54
N LEU A 9 7.95 -3.71 5.91
CA LEU A 9 8.28 -2.90 7.10
C LEU A 9 8.31 -3.74 8.39
N SER A 10 7.55 -4.83 8.45
CA SER A 10 7.45 -5.73 9.60
C SER A 10 8.33 -6.99 9.47
N ALA A 11 9.12 -7.12 8.41
CA ALA A 11 10.02 -8.26 8.19
C ALA A 11 11.23 -8.22 9.15
N ASP A 12 11.87 -9.36 9.33
CA ASP A 12 13.16 -9.43 10.01
C ASP A 12 14.29 -9.02 9.06
N PHE A 13 14.76 -7.79 9.20
CA PHE A 13 15.85 -7.26 8.35
C PHE A 13 17.19 -7.98 8.54
N GLY A 14 17.36 -8.74 9.63
CA GLY A 14 18.49 -9.64 9.81
C GLY A 14 18.43 -10.89 8.95
N HIS A 15 17.22 -11.30 8.53
CA HIS A 15 16.93 -12.49 7.73
C HIS A 15 16.00 -12.18 6.54
N LEU A 16 16.12 -10.98 5.98
CA LEU A 16 15.22 -10.46 4.96
C LEU A 16 15.05 -11.41 3.76
N ALA A 17 16.11 -12.07 3.31
CA ALA A 17 16.02 -13.00 2.17
C ALA A 17 15.11 -14.20 2.47
N ASP A 18 15.13 -14.71 3.70
CA ASP A 18 14.29 -15.83 4.12
C ASP A 18 12.81 -15.41 4.19
N ASP A 19 12.55 -14.21 4.70
CA ASP A 19 11.20 -13.63 4.72
C ASP A 19 10.63 -13.40 3.32
N LEU A 20 11.45 -12.89 2.39
CA LEU A 20 11.04 -12.72 0.99
C LEU A 20 10.77 -14.07 0.31
N GLU A 21 11.56 -15.10 0.60
CA GLU A 21 11.33 -16.46 0.10
C GLU A 21 10.04 -17.06 0.70
N MET A 22 9.74 -16.82 1.97
CA MET A 22 8.47 -17.19 2.58
C MET A 22 7.29 -16.52 1.86
N ILE A 23 7.38 -15.20 1.56
CA ILE A 23 6.36 -14.48 0.77
C ILE A 23 6.20 -15.08 -0.63
N ASN A 24 7.29 -15.46 -1.30
CA ASN A 24 7.22 -16.10 -2.63
C ASN A 24 6.40 -17.38 -2.62
N ARG A 25 6.54 -18.20 -1.55
CA ARG A 25 5.82 -19.48 -1.40
C ARG A 25 4.37 -19.33 -0.94
N SER A 26 4.02 -18.13 -0.42
CA SER A 26 2.67 -17.84 0.07
C SER A 26 1.71 -17.46 -1.06
N GLU A 27 0.43 -17.33 -0.70
CA GLU A 27 -0.61 -16.78 -1.57
C GLU A 27 -0.63 -15.24 -1.62
N ALA A 28 0.40 -14.56 -1.11
CA ALA A 28 0.53 -13.12 -1.25
C ALA A 28 0.56 -12.72 -2.73
N ASP A 29 -0.08 -11.62 -3.07
CA ASP A 29 -0.15 -11.13 -4.45
C ASP A 29 0.92 -10.10 -4.74
N TRP A 30 1.22 -9.21 -3.78
CA TRP A 30 2.22 -8.14 -3.88
C TRP A 30 3.13 -8.14 -2.65
N LEU A 31 4.25 -7.41 -2.74
CA LEU A 31 5.06 -7.00 -1.58
C LEU A 31 4.89 -5.50 -1.40
N HIS A 32 4.34 -5.08 -0.27
CA HIS A 32 4.18 -3.66 0.06
C HIS A 32 5.44 -3.09 0.70
N VAL A 33 5.89 -1.93 0.18
CA VAL A 33 7.18 -1.31 0.49
C VAL A 33 6.97 0.10 1.04
N ASP A 34 6.97 0.24 2.36
CA ASP A 34 6.74 1.50 3.08
C ASP A 34 8.02 2.34 3.16
N VAL A 35 8.10 3.43 2.40
CA VAL A 35 9.24 4.36 2.39
C VAL A 35 8.93 5.62 3.19
N MET A 36 9.74 5.88 4.21
CA MET A 36 9.55 6.99 5.16
C MET A 36 10.82 7.84 5.25
N ASP A 37 10.66 9.17 5.26
CA ASP A 37 11.76 10.15 5.22
C ASP A 37 12.06 10.85 6.55
N GLY A 38 11.27 10.59 7.59
CA GLY A 38 11.40 11.26 8.89
C GLY A 38 10.89 12.70 8.92
N THR A 39 10.28 13.17 7.81
CA THR A 39 9.75 14.52 7.66
C THR A 39 8.25 14.52 7.49
N PHE A 40 7.74 13.75 6.54
CA PHE A 40 6.30 13.56 6.34
C PHE A 40 5.69 12.77 7.50
N VAL A 41 6.41 11.76 7.99
CA VAL A 41 6.07 10.97 9.17
C VAL A 41 7.23 10.97 10.16
N PRO A 42 7.00 10.84 11.48
CA PRO A 42 8.06 10.88 12.50
C PRO A 42 8.81 9.53 12.62
N ASN A 43 9.12 8.93 11.49
CA ASN A 43 9.87 7.69 11.38
C ASN A 43 10.68 7.64 10.09
N ILE A 44 11.81 6.95 10.10
CA ILE A 44 12.64 6.67 8.92
C ILE A 44 12.66 5.16 8.72
N SER A 45 12.31 4.67 7.54
CA SER A 45 12.35 3.25 7.22
C SER A 45 13.57 2.92 6.35
N PHE A 46 13.37 2.76 5.07
CA PHE A 46 14.39 2.41 4.09
C PHE A 46 14.08 3.08 2.75
N GLY A 47 14.95 2.87 1.76
CA GLY A 47 14.75 3.46 0.43
C GLY A 47 15.48 2.67 -0.64
N PHE A 48 16.04 3.35 -1.63
CA PHE A 48 16.65 2.78 -2.84
C PHE A 48 17.59 1.59 -2.63
N PRO A 49 18.46 1.54 -1.58
CA PRO A 49 19.36 0.40 -1.39
C PRO A 49 18.63 -0.93 -1.24
N LEU A 50 17.40 -0.94 -0.70
CA LEU A 50 16.62 -2.17 -0.51
C LEU A 50 15.76 -2.54 -1.72
N MET A 51 15.52 -1.64 -2.67
CA MET A 51 14.77 -1.99 -3.90
C MET A 51 15.45 -3.09 -4.71
N LYS A 52 16.80 -3.08 -4.76
CA LYS A 52 17.55 -4.12 -5.48
C LYS A 52 17.41 -5.50 -4.81
N PRO A 53 17.64 -5.68 -3.49
CA PRO A 53 17.34 -6.93 -2.81
C PRO A 53 15.88 -7.37 -2.95
N PHE A 54 14.91 -6.47 -2.80
CA PHE A 54 13.50 -6.83 -2.97
C PHE A 54 13.26 -7.43 -4.36
N LYS A 55 13.72 -6.77 -5.41
CA LYS A 55 13.58 -7.27 -6.79
C LYS A 55 14.37 -8.56 -7.04
N GLN A 56 15.48 -8.78 -6.35
CA GLN A 56 16.32 -9.97 -6.51
C GLN A 56 15.72 -11.20 -5.85
N TYR A 57 15.15 -11.05 -4.65
CA TYR A 57 14.71 -12.16 -3.81
C TYR A 57 13.18 -12.32 -3.77
N CYS A 58 12.40 -11.29 -4.14
CA CYS A 58 10.95 -11.37 -4.20
C CYS A 58 10.47 -11.49 -5.65
N THR A 59 9.60 -12.47 -5.91
CA THR A 59 8.96 -12.68 -7.23
C THR A 59 7.63 -11.94 -7.37
N LYS A 60 7.12 -11.40 -6.25
CA LYS A 60 5.86 -10.66 -6.25
C LYS A 60 6.07 -9.23 -6.74
N PRO A 61 5.06 -8.61 -7.39
CA PRO A 61 5.08 -7.18 -7.72
C PRO A 61 5.39 -6.31 -6.50
N LEU A 62 6.27 -5.31 -6.67
CA LEU A 62 6.62 -4.36 -5.61
C LEU A 62 5.64 -3.18 -5.64
N ASP A 63 4.81 -3.08 -4.63
CA ASP A 63 3.88 -1.99 -4.41
C ASP A 63 4.52 -0.98 -3.45
N VAL A 64 4.95 0.18 -3.98
CA VAL A 64 5.76 1.16 -3.24
C VAL A 64 4.88 2.30 -2.74
N HIS A 65 4.85 2.47 -1.43
CA HIS A 65 4.12 3.52 -0.73
C HIS A 65 5.10 4.57 -0.16
N LEU A 66 5.01 5.79 -0.69
CA LEU A 66 5.89 6.90 -0.33
C LEU A 66 5.24 7.80 0.73
N MET A 67 5.67 7.66 1.97
CA MET A 67 5.38 8.56 3.10
C MET A 67 6.51 9.59 3.23
N ILE A 68 6.65 10.43 2.21
CA ILE A 68 7.75 11.41 2.10
C ILE A 68 7.24 12.78 1.66
N VAL A 69 7.96 13.82 2.02
CA VAL A 69 7.77 15.15 1.42
C VAL A 69 8.43 15.20 0.03
N HIS A 70 7.91 16.04 -0.87
CA HIS A 70 8.46 16.20 -2.22
C HIS A 70 8.59 14.90 -3.02
N PRO A 71 7.52 14.07 -3.14
CA PRO A 71 7.58 12.80 -3.86
C PRO A 71 7.99 12.95 -5.33
N GLU A 72 7.75 14.13 -5.95
CA GLU A 72 8.16 14.47 -7.32
C GLU A 72 9.66 14.30 -7.58
N LYS A 73 10.48 14.38 -6.54
CA LYS A 73 11.95 14.21 -6.65
C LYS A 73 12.37 12.74 -6.73
N TYR A 74 11.46 11.80 -6.40
CA TYR A 74 11.85 10.41 -6.14
C TYR A 74 11.06 9.39 -6.94
N VAL A 75 9.81 9.68 -7.36
CA VAL A 75 8.90 8.72 -8.01
C VAL A 75 9.54 8.03 -9.22
N GLU A 76 10.20 8.76 -10.12
CA GLU A 76 10.85 8.17 -11.28
C GLU A 76 11.95 7.16 -10.91
N ARG A 77 12.72 7.46 -9.87
CA ARG A 77 13.78 6.55 -9.40
C ARG A 77 13.21 5.27 -8.79
N PHE A 78 12.06 5.32 -8.12
CA PHE A 78 11.38 4.11 -7.65
C PHE A 78 10.80 3.31 -8.81
N CYS A 79 10.24 3.96 -9.82
CA CYS A 79 9.83 3.30 -11.05
C CYS A 79 11.00 2.58 -11.73
N ASP A 80 12.13 3.27 -11.93
CA ASP A 80 13.34 2.72 -12.55
C ASP A 80 13.97 1.60 -11.69
N ALA A 81 13.80 1.64 -10.37
CA ALA A 81 14.25 0.61 -9.45
C ALA A 81 13.38 -0.67 -9.47
N GLY A 82 12.29 -0.67 -10.24
CA GLY A 82 11.45 -1.84 -10.51
C GLY A 82 10.18 -1.92 -9.67
N ALA A 83 9.67 -0.79 -9.17
CA ALA A 83 8.32 -0.73 -8.62
C ALA A 83 7.29 -1.14 -9.69
N TRP A 84 6.29 -1.90 -9.29
CA TRP A 84 5.12 -2.22 -10.07
C TRP A 84 4.03 -1.17 -9.93
N SER A 85 3.93 -0.58 -8.74
CA SER A 85 3.07 0.53 -8.38
C SER A 85 3.88 1.53 -7.55
N VAL A 86 3.59 2.83 -7.70
CA VAL A 86 4.13 3.89 -6.85
C VAL A 86 2.98 4.76 -6.36
N GLY A 87 2.79 4.77 -5.04
CA GLY A 87 1.82 5.58 -4.33
C GLY A 87 2.49 6.70 -3.53
N PHE A 88 1.80 7.83 -3.40
CA PHE A 88 2.22 8.94 -2.55
C PHE A 88 0.99 9.61 -1.92
N HIS A 89 1.20 10.33 -0.83
CA HIS A 89 0.12 11.00 -0.12
C HIS A 89 -0.35 12.27 -0.82
N LEU A 90 -1.66 12.41 -0.97
CA LEU A 90 -2.30 13.63 -1.48
C LEU A 90 -1.94 14.87 -0.63
N GLU A 91 -1.74 14.66 0.67
CA GLU A 91 -1.37 15.72 1.62
C GLU A 91 0.08 16.20 1.46
N ALA A 92 0.93 15.43 0.77
CA ALA A 92 2.33 15.77 0.56
C ALA A 92 2.54 16.78 -0.60
N VAL A 93 1.49 17.08 -1.38
CA VAL A 93 1.59 17.85 -2.63
C VAL A 93 0.42 18.83 -2.79
N GLU A 94 0.64 19.91 -3.54
CA GLU A 94 -0.44 20.82 -3.90
C GLU A 94 -1.28 20.30 -5.07
N ASP A 95 -0.61 19.76 -6.10
CA ASP A 95 -1.24 19.16 -7.28
C ASP A 95 -0.62 17.78 -7.56
N PRO A 96 -1.38 16.69 -7.46
CA PRO A 96 -0.87 15.35 -7.71
C PRO A 96 -0.74 15.01 -9.21
N LEU A 97 -1.45 15.69 -10.12
CA LEU A 97 -1.54 15.30 -11.53
C LEU A 97 -0.19 15.24 -12.25
N PRO A 98 0.73 16.21 -12.10
CA PRO A 98 2.04 16.12 -12.72
C PRO A 98 2.85 14.92 -12.26
N ILE A 99 2.73 14.54 -10.97
CA ILE A 99 3.46 13.41 -10.39
C ILE A 99 2.88 12.07 -10.90
N LEU A 100 1.56 11.96 -10.95
CA LEU A 100 0.87 10.80 -11.53
C LEU A 100 1.30 10.60 -13.00
N GLU A 101 1.42 11.68 -13.76
CA GLU A 101 1.90 11.63 -15.15
C GLU A 101 3.36 11.17 -15.26
N MET A 102 4.25 11.60 -14.33
CA MET A 102 5.64 11.11 -14.28
C MET A 102 5.68 9.59 -14.08
N ILE A 103 4.89 9.04 -13.15
CA ILE A 103 4.81 7.60 -12.88
C ILE A 103 4.24 6.86 -14.11
N ARG A 104 3.16 7.36 -14.69
CA ARG A 104 2.50 6.79 -15.86
C ARG A 104 3.42 6.70 -17.08
N LYS A 105 4.25 7.73 -17.32
CA LYS A 105 5.26 7.74 -18.40
C LYS A 105 6.30 6.65 -18.26
N LYS A 106 6.56 6.18 -17.04
CA LYS A 106 7.44 5.04 -16.77
C LYS A 106 6.75 3.68 -16.98
N GLY A 107 5.46 3.65 -17.30
CA GLY A 107 4.68 2.43 -17.44
C GLY A 107 4.38 1.74 -16.10
N VAL A 108 4.48 2.47 -15.00
CA VAL A 108 4.24 2.01 -13.63
C VAL A 108 2.84 2.45 -13.19
N ARG A 109 2.17 1.64 -12.38
CA ARG A 109 0.83 1.95 -11.86
C ARG A 109 0.89 3.09 -10.85
N THR A 110 -0.14 3.92 -10.91
CA THR A 110 -0.29 5.09 -10.05
C THR A 110 -1.17 4.77 -8.86
N CYS A 111 -0.76 5.19 -7.66
CA CYS A 111 -1.57 5.13 -6.46
C CYS A 111 -1.60 6.49 -5.75
N LEU A 112 -2.78 6.89 -5.26
CA LEU A 112 -2.93 8.11 -4.46
C LEU A 112 -3.43 7.75 -3.07
N THR A 113 -2.71 8.20 -2.05
CA THR A 113 -2.92 7.82 -0.65
C THR A 113 -3.47 8.98 0.17
N ILE A 114 -4.29 8.69 1.19
CA ILE A 114 -4.71 9.65 2.21
C ILE A 114 -4.62 9.07 3.62
N ASN A 115 -4.30 9.93 4.60
CA ASN A 115 -4.37 9.62 6.03
C ASN A 115 -5.81 9.52 6.56
N PRO A 116 -6.03 8.91 7.75
CA PRO A 116 -7.37 8.70 8.29
C PRO A 116 -8.16 9.97 8.60
N ASP A 117 -7.49 11.08 8.90
CA ASP A 117 -8.11 12.39 9.19
C ASP A 117 -8.47 13.19 7.93
N ILE A 118 -8.02 12.77 6.77
CA ILE A 118 -8.34 13.43 5.50
C ILE A 118 -9.74 13.03 5.01
N ASP A 119 -10.52 14.03 4.57
CA ASP A 119 -11.81 13.76 3.94
C ASP A 119 -11.61 12.97 2.64
N VAL A 120 -12.19 11.78 2.60
CA VAL A 120 -12.11 10.85 1.48
C VAL A 120 -12.62 11.45 0.15
N LYS A 121 -13.49 12.45 0.22
CA LYS A 121 -13.98 13.19 -0.95
C LYS A 121 -12.87 13.89 -1.73
N ARG A 122 -11.73 14.17 -1.10
CA ARG A 122 -10.57 14.74 -1.78
C ARG A 122 -9.96 13.83 -2.84
N LEU A 123 -10.18 12.51 -2.76
CA LEU A 123 -9.75 11.56 -3.80
C LEU A 123 -10.68 11.54 -5.02
N VAL A 124 -11.94 11.93 -4.86
CA VAL A 124 -12.98 11.80 -5.91
C VAL A 124 -12.60 12.47 -7.25
N PRO A 125 -11.96 13.66 -7.29
CA PRO A 125 -11.53 14.26 -8.55
C PRO A 125 -10.46 13.46 -9.30
N TYR A 126 -9.71 12.59 -8.61
CA TYR A 126 -8.55 11.88 -9.15
C TYR A 126 -8.82 10.41 -9.44
N LEU A 127 -10.02 9.88 -9.16
CA LEU A 127 -10.34 8.46 -9.35
C LEU A 127 -10.15 7.96 -10.79
N GLU A 128 -10.33 8.82 -11.78
CA GLU A 128 -10.10 8.50 -13.21
C GLU A 128 -8.62 8.59 -13.60
N GLU A 129 -7.82 9.23 -12.77
CA GLU A 129 -6.40 9.51 -13.02
C GLU A 129 -5.46 8.52 -12.33
N VAL A 130 -5.99 7.55 -11.57
CA VAL A 130 -5.18 6.59 -10.82
C VAL A 130 -5.62 5.15 -11.06
N ASP A 131 -4.67 4.23 -11.01
CA ASP A 131 -4.96 2.79 -11.03
C ASP A 131 -5.47 2.31 -9.67
N MET A 132 -5.08 2.99 -8.57
CA MET A 132 -5.39 2.60 -7.21
C MET A 132 -5.50 3.80 -6.28
N VAL A 133 -6.34 3.70 -5.27
CA VAL A 133 -6.34 4.59 -4.10
C VAL A 133 -6.00 3.78 -2.86
N LEU A 134 -5.11 4.30 -2.02
CA LEU A 134 -4.76 3.72 -0.73
C LEU A 134 -5.40 4.53 0.39
N LEU A 135 -6.27 3.89 1.16
CA LEU A 135 -6.86 4.47 2.36
C LEU A 135 -6.12 3.97 3.59
N MET A 136 -5.41 4.88 4.26
CA MET A 136 -4.81 4.54 5.55
C MET A 136 -5.91 4.27 6.58
N SER A 137 -5.79 3.17 7.28
CA SER A 137 -6.65 2.79 8.40
C SER A 137 -5.95 2.88 9.76
N VAL A 138 -4.76 3.44 9.74
CA VAL A 138 -3.97 3.97 10.86
C VAL A 138 -3.27 5.23 10.38
N PHE A 139 -2.74 6.06 11.26
CA PHE A 139 -1.87 7.15 10.82
C PHE A 139 -0.56 6.60 10.26
N ALA A 140 -0.15 7.11 9.10
CA ALA A 140 1.11 6.73 8.46
C ALA A 140 2.31 6.90 9.41
N GLY A 141 3.34 6.04 9.29
CA GLY A 141 4.60 6.18 10.00
C GLY A 141 5.03 4.98 10.86
N PHE A 142 4.13 4.17 11.37
CA PHE A 142 4.48 3.02 12.24
C PHE A 142 3.62 1.80 11.94
N GLY A 143 4.25 0.63 11.95
CA GLY A 143 3.54 -0.65 11.92
C GLY A 143 2.89 -1.01 13.28
N GLY A 144 2.04 -2.06 13.30
CA GLY A 144 1.48 -2.63 14.51
C GLY A 144 0.39 -1.79 15.21
N GLN A 145 -0.11 -0.75 14.60
CA GLN A 145 -1.18 0.09 15.12
C GLN A 145 -2.55 -0.60 15.04
N LYS A 146 -3.50 -0.15 15.86
CA LYS A 146 -4.89 -0.65 15.83
C LYS A 146 -5.67 -0.01 14.70
N PHE A 147 -6.42 -0.83 13.97
CA PHE A 147 -7.33 -0.42 12.92
C PHE A 147 -8.33 0.65 13.39
N ILE A 148 -8.51 1.69 12.59
CA ILE A 148 -9.49 2.78 12.81
C ILE A 148 -10.81 2.40 12.14
N PRO A 149 -11.89 2.07 12.89
CA PRO A 149 -13.13 1.53 12.31
C PRO A 149 -13.84 2.46 11.33
N GLU A 150 -13.67 3.76 11.46
CA GLU A 150 -14.26 4.79 10.59
C GLU A 150 -13.81 4.65 9.15
N THR A 151 -12.67 4.01 8.88
CA THR A 151 -12.17 3.72 7.53
C THR A 151 -13.15 2.88 6.71
N ILE A 152 -13.95 2.01 7.35
CA ILE A 152 -14.97 1.19 6.66
C ILE A 152 -15.97 2.08 5.91
N SER A 153 -16.37 3.20 6.49
CA SER A 153 -17.28 4.13 5.83
C SER A 153 -16.65 4.81 4.62
N LYS A 154 -15.34 5.10 4.67
CA LYS A 154 -14.58 5.66 3.56
C LYS A 154 -14.43 4.66 2.41
N ILE A 155 -14.16 3.38 2.72
CA ILE A 155 -14.09 2.31 1.74
C ILE A 155 -15.41 2.23 0.94
N ARG A 156 -16.55 2.17 1.65
CA ARG A 156 -17.87 2.11 1.01
C ARG A 156 -18.14 3.32 0.12
N TYR A 157 -17.83 4.51 0.62
CA TYR A 157 -18.02 5.75 -0.13
C TYR A 157 -17.22 5.76 -1.43
N ILE A 158 -15.93 5.41 -1.40
CA ILE A 158 -15.08 5.36 -2.61
C ILE A 158 -15.52 4.24 -3.55
N ARG A 159 -15.93 3.09 -3.03
CA ARG A 159 -16.48 2.00 -3.86
C ARG A 159 -17.72 2.44 -4.62
N GLU A 160 -18.67 3.10 -3.94
CA GLU A 160 -19.85 3.66 -4.57
C GLU A 160 -19.52 4.67 -5.69
N GLU A 161 -18.52 5.54 -5.46
CA GLU A 161 -18.07 6.51 -6.48
C GLU A 161 -17.41 5.84 -7.68
N ILE A 162 -16.56 4.84 -7.46
CA ILE A 162 -15.90 4.05 -8.51
C ILE A 162 -16.95 3.31 -9.34
N ASP A 163 -17.88 2.61 -8.70
CA ASP A 163 -18.91 1.81 -9.36
C ASP A 163 -19.89 2.71 -10.15
N ARG A 164 -20.31 3.84 -9.56
CA ARG A 164 -21.19 4.83 -10.22
C ARG A 164 -20.58 5.39 -11.50
N ARG A 165 -19.25 5.52 -11.55
CA ARG A 165 -18.50 6.03 -12.72
C ARG A 165 -18.06 4.91 -13.68
N GLY A 166 -18.23 3.64 -13.31
CA GLY A 166 -17.78 2.48 -14.09
C GLY A 166 -16.25 2.37 -14.18
N LEU A 167 -15.53 2.86 -13.18
CA LEU A 167 -14.07 2.85 -13.13
C LEU A 167 -13.52 1.49 -12.72
N LYS A 168 -12.23 1.26 -13.00
CA LYS A 168 -11.50 0.04 -12.62
C LYS A 168 -10.49 0.29 -11.51
N THR A 169 -10.51 1.47 -10.91
CA THR A 169 -9.62 1.90 -9.83
C THR A 169 -9.75 0.97 -8.63
N LEU A 170 -8.64 0.44 -8.17
CA LEU A 170 -8.60 -0.45 -7.01
C LEU A 170 -8.63 0.36 -5.72
N ILE A 171 -9.17 -0.25 -4.65
CA ILE A 171 -9.14 0.28 -3.29
C ILE A 171 -8.22 -0.59 -2.46
N GLU A 172 -7.13 -0.01 -2.00
CA GLU A 172 -6.19 -0.63 -1.07
C GLU A 172 -6.35 -0.05 0.33
N ILE A 173 -6.16 -0.89 1.35
CA ILE A 173 -6.27 -0.53 2.76
C ILE A 173 -4.97 -0.87 3.47
N ASP A 174 -4.37 0.10 4.16
CA ASP A 174 -3.18 -0.11 4.97
C ASP A 174 -3.36 0.34 6.41
N GLY A 175 -3.03 -0.57 7.32
CA GLY A 175 -2.98 -0.32 8.76
C GLY A 175 -3.91 -1.18 9.60
N GLY A 176 -3.34 -1.94 10.53
CA GLY A 176 -4.09 -2.76 11.48
C GLY A 176 -4.91 -3.90 10.87
N VAL A 177 -4.63 -4.26 9.62
CA VAL A 177 -5.25 -5.40 8.93
C VAL A 177 -4.77 -6.72 9.53
N ASN A 178 -5.71 -7.65 9.72
CA ASN A 178 -5.43 -8.98 10.27
C ASN A 178 -6.53 -9.97 9.85
N THR A 179 -6.38 -11.25 10.22
CA THR A 179 -7.35 -12.30 9.90
C THR A 179 -8.75 -12.08 10.48
N GLY A 180 -8.88 -11.23 11.51
CA GLY A 180 -10.18 -10.94 12.16
C GLY A 180 -10.99 -9.86 11.46
N ASN A 181 -10.36 -8.97 10.65
CA ASN A 181 -11.05 -7.87 9.98
C ASN A 181 -11.00 -7.93 8.44
N ALA A 182 -10.13 -8.75 7.84
CA ALA A 182 -9.94 -8.83 6.39
C ALA A 182 -11.25 -9.06 5.62
N ALA A 183 -12.04 -10.05 6.03
CA ALA A 183 -13.33 -10.35 5.38
C ALA A 183 -14.30 -9.16 5.39
N ALA A 184 -14.35 -8.41 6.50
CA ALA A 184 -15.21 -7.23 6.63
C ALA A 184 -14.72 -6.08 5.71
N LEU A 185 -13.40 -5.92 5.55
CA LEU A 185 -12.81 -4.91 4.66
C LEU A 185 -13.10 -5.21 3.20
N PHE A 186 -12.95 -6.46 2.76
CA PHE A 186 -13.35 -6.89 1.43
C PHE A 186 -14.86 -6.73 1.20
N ALA A 187 -15.68 -7.08 2.19
CA ALA A 187 -17.13 -6.90 2.09
C ALA A 187 -17.54 -5.41 2.04
N ALA A 188 -16.72 -4.51 2.58
CA ALA A 188 -16.93 -3.07 2.47
C ALA A 188 -16.55 -2.50 1.08
N GLY A 189 -15.82 -3.25 0.25
CA GLY A 189 -15.45 -2.86 -1.10
C GLY A 189 -13.94 -2.71 -1.34
N ALA A 190 -13.07 -3.09 -0.40
CA ALA A 190 -11.63 -3.14 -0.63
C ALA A 190 -11.28 -4.23 -1.66
N ASP A 191 -10.25 -3.98 -2.46
CA ASP A 191 -9.68 -4.94 -3.43
C ASP A 191 -8.36 -5.52 -2.91
N ALA A 192 -7.56 -4.71 -2.21
CA ALA A 192 -6.25 -5.09 -1.66
C ALA A 192 -6.13 -4.70 -0.18
N LEU A 193 -5.43 -5.54 0.58
CA LEU A 193 -5.18 -5.34 2.00
C LEU A 193 -3.70 -5.47 2.29
N VAL A 194 -3.13 -4.43 2.91
CA VAL A 194 -1.75 -4.42 3.39
C VAL A 194 -1.71 -4.96 4.82
N ALA A 195 -0.89 -5.97 5.07
CA ALA A 195 -0.74 -6.59 6.38
C ALA A 195 0.75 -6.76 6.74
N GLY A 196 1.20 -6.04 7.74
CA GLY A 196 2.57 -6.13 8.25
C GLY A 196 2.70 -7.14 9.38
N SER A 197 2.56 -6.68 10.63
CA SER A 197 2.73 -7.49 11.84
C SER A 197 1.81 -8.71 11.92
N ALA A 198 0.63 -8.66 11.31
CA ALA A 198 -0.29 -9.80 11.25
C ALA A 198 0.21 -10.95 10.36
N VAL A 199 1.19 -10.68 9.50
CA VAL A 199 1.89 -11.69 8.68
C VAL A 199 3.21 -12.05 9.32
N PHE A 200 4.16 -11.12 9.38
CA PHE A 200 5.54 -11.40 9.82
C PHE A 200 5.66 -11.73 11.31
N GLY A 201 4.68 -11.36 12.14
CA GLY A 201 4.61 -11.73 13.56
C GLY A 201 3.74 -12.97 13.84
N ALA A 202 3.17 -13.61 12.82
CA ALA A 202 2.36 -14.80 12.99
C ALA A 202 3.22 -16.04 13.25
N GLU A 203 2.69 -17.03 13.98
CA GLU A 203 3.33 -18.34 14.14
C GLU A 203 3.48 -19.07 12.79
N ASP A 204 2.47 -18.95 11.92
CA ASP A 204 2.50 -19.39 10.53
C ASP A 204 2.08 -18.24 9.60
N PRO A 205 3.05 -17.51 9.03
CA PRO A 205 2.79 -16.39 8.13
C PRO A 205 2.05 -16.79 6.85
N ILE A 206 2.34 -17.96 6.30
CA ILE A 206 1.70 -18.46 5.07
C ILE A 206 0.22 -18.71 5.32
N GLU A 207 -0.09 -19.38 6.43
CA GLU A 207 -1.47 -19.63 6.84
C GLU A 207 -2.22 -18.34 7.18
N ALA A 208 -1.54 -17.35 7.80
CA ALA A 208 -2.13 -16.04 8.08
C ALA A 208 -2.56 -15.33 6.78
N ILE A 209 -1.72 -15.35 5.75
CA ILE A 209 -2.04 -14.78 4.42
C ILE A 209 -3.24 -15.52 3.81
N ARG A 210 -3.23 -16.88 3.82
CA ARG A 210 -4.32 -17.68 3.27
C ARG A 210 -5.66 -17.36 3.94
N ARG A 211 -5.68 -17.29 5.27
CA ARG A 211 -6.89 -16.97 6.05
C ARG A 211 -7.42 -15.55 5.81
N MET A 212 -6.57 -14.59 5.51
CA MET A 212 -7.02 -13.25 5.14
C MET A 212 -7.69 -13.21 3.76
N LYS A 213 -7.41 -14.18 2.87
CA LYS A 213 -8.06 -14.31 1.56
C LYS A 213 -9.41 -15.05 1.62
N GLU A 214 -9.72 -15.76 2.67
CA GLU A 214 -11.01 -16.44 2.91
C GLU A 214 -12.13 -15.46 3.29
#